data_e57a5c6708e618326e993bcab32827aa
#
_entry.id   e57a5c6708e618326e993bcab32827aa
#
_cell.length_a   1.000
_cell.length_b   1.000
_cell.length_c   1.000
_cell.angle_alpha   90.00
_cell.angle_beta   90.00
_cell.angle_gamma   90.00
#
_symmetry.space_group_name_H-M   'P 1'
#
loop_
_entity.id
_entity.type
_entity.pdbx_description
1 polymer ?
#
loop_
_entity_poly.entity_id
_entity_poly.type
_entity_poly.pdbx_seq_one_letter_code
_entity_poly.pdbx_strand_id
1 'polypeptide(L)'
;MYKPLPESVTIKKSGINGLGLFADQKIKPGTNLGATHLEVDDKIIRTPLGGFINHSNTPNCMKLRQFVSLRLSVKKKWNLVAKQDIKKGDELTVRYTFYKI
;
A
#
# COMPACT_ATOMS: atom_id res chain seq x y z
N MET A 1 13.91 -11.00 -10.89
CA MET A 1 13.62 -11.47 -9.52
C MET A 1 12.37 -10.78 -9.00
N TYR A 2 11.46 -11.54 -8.46
CA TYR A 2 10.25 -10.98 -7.86
C TYR A 2 10.60 -10.21 -6.58
N LYS A 3 10.13 -8.98 -6.49
CA LYS A 3 10.29 -8.14 -5.30
C LYS A 3 8.90 -7.76 -4.78
N PRO A 4 8.48 -8.27 -3.64
CA PRO A 4 7.14 -7.98 -3.11
C PRO A 4 6.96 -6.53 -2.63
N LEU A 5 8.06 -5.81 -2.41
CA LEU A 5 8.05 -4.40 -2.02
C LEU A 5 8.89 -3.58 -3.00
N PRO A 6 8.48 -2.32 -3.28
CA PRO A 6 9.33 -1.42 -4.05
C PRO A 6 10.59 -1.06 -3.24
N GLU A 7 11.65 -0.64 -3.94
CA GLU A 7 12.92 -0.28 -3.30
C GLU A 7 12.80 0.90 -2.34
N SER A 8 11.81 1.75 -2.56
CA SER A 8 11.57 2.93 -1.70
C SER A 8 10.95 2.62 -0.35
N VAL A 9 10.55 1.36 -0.11
CA VAL A 9 9.81 0.96 1.08
C VAL A 9 10.50 -0.23 1.76
N THR A 10 10.53 -0.20 3.08
CA THR A 10 11.07 -1.30 3.89
C THR A 10 10.12 -1.60 5.05
N ILE A 11 10.25 -2.78 5.64
CA ILE A 11 9.45 -3.19 6.80
C ILE A 11 10.30 -3.05 8.05
N LYS A 12 9.75 -2.36 9.06
CA LYS A 12 10.40 -2.16 10.34
C LYS A 12 9.37 -2.24 11.47
N LYS A 13 9.85 -2.33 12.71
CA LYS A 13 9.00 -2.25 13.88
C LYS A 13 8.30 -0.90 13.92
N SER A 14 6.98 -0.92 14.02
CA SER A 14 6.15 0.28 14.01
C SER A 14 5.93 0.81 15.42
N GLY A 15 5.83 2.13 15.55
CA GLY A 15 5.37 2.76 16.79
C GLY A 15 3.85 2.71 16.93
N ILE A 16 3.13 2.33 15.87
CA ILE A 16 1.66 2.25 15.88
C ILE A 16 1.22 0.85 16.28
N ASN A 17 1.66 -0.16 15.54
CA ASN A 17 1.24 -1.54 15.76
C ASN A 17 2.20 -2.49 15.05
N GLY A 18 2.77 -3.43 15.79
CA GLY A 18 3.60 -4.51 15.25
C GLY A 18 4.67 -4.04 14.27
N LEU A 19 4.65 -4.57 13.06
CA LEU A 19 5.51 -4.15 11.95
C LEU A 19 4.75 -3.17 11.07
N GLY A 20 5.49 -2.29 10.39
CA GLY A 20 4.90 -1.32 9.48
C GLY A 20 5.77 -1.10 8.26
N LEU A 21 5.25 -0.33 7.30
CA LEU A 21 5.98 0.09 6.11
C LEU A 21 6.63 1.44 6.35
N PHE A 22 7.91 1.54 6.03
CA PHE A 22 8.67 2.77 6.22
C PHE A 22 9.32 3.20 4.90
N ALA A 23 9.39 4.50 4.69
CA ALA A 23 10.09 5.05 3.53
C ALA A 23 11.59 4.83 3.70
N ASP A 24 12.21 4.20 2.71
CA ASP A 24 13.66 3.98 2.67
C ASP A 24 14.36 5.06 1.86
N GLN A 25 13.60 5.96 1.29
CA GLN A 25 14.05 7.14 0.58
C GLN A 25 12.90 8.15 0.53
N LYS A 26 13.16 9.36 0.07
CA LYS A 26 12.11 10.36 -0.10
C LYS A 26 11.11 9.91 -1.15
N ILE A 27 9.82 10.05 -0.85
CA ILE A 27 8.73 9.69 -1.76
C ILE A 27 7.91 10.94 -2.05
N LYS A 28 7.72 11.24 -3.34
CA LYS A 28 6.95 12.41 -3.78
C LYS A 28 5.45 12.14 -3.80
N PRO A 29 4.60 13.17 -3.64
CA PRO A 29 3.15 13.00 -3.79
C PRO A 29 2.81 12.41 -5.15
N GLY A 30 1.80 11.56 -5.19
CA GLY A 30 1.36 10.92 -6.42
C GLY A 30 2.14 9.67 -6.80
N THR A 31 3.19 9.33 -6.07
CA THR A 31 3.96 8.10 -6.35
C THR A 31 3.09 6.87 -6.07
N ASN A 32 2.96 6.01 -7.08
CA ASN A 32 2.29 4.72 -6.95
C ASN A 32 3.31 3.69 -6.46
N LEU A 33 3.08 3.16 -5.27
CA LEU A 33 4.01 2.21 -4.64
C LEU A 33 3.69 0.75 -4.95
N GLY A 34 2.58 0.50 -5.65
CA GLY A 34 2.18 -0.83 -6.04
C GLY A 34 0.87 -1.25 -5.41
N ALA A 35 0.44 -2.47 -5.71
CA ALA A 35 -0.84 -2.99 -5.27
C ALA A 35 -0.79 -3.43 -3.80
N THR A 36 -1.80 -3.02 -3.03
CA THR A 36 -2.03 -3.53 -1.67
C THR A 36 -2.92 -4.76 -1.71
N HIS A 37 -3.87 -4.77 -2.64
CA HIS A 37 -4.86 -5.84 -2.79
C HIS A 37 -5.13 -6.07 -4.27
N LEU A 38 -5.47 -7.32 -4.61
CA LEU A 38 -5.86 -7.74 -5.95
C LEU A 38 -7.16 -8.53 -5.86
N GLU A 39 -8.09 -8.27 -6.77
CA GLU A 39 -9.26 -9.13 -6.92
C GLU A 39 -8.99 -10.14 -8.02
N VAL A 40 -8.85 -11.40 -7.64
CA VAL A 40 -8.55 -12.52 -8.54
C VAL A 40 -9.65 -13.56 -8.38
N ASP A 41 -10.35 -13.88 -9.49
CA ASP A 41 -11.44 -14.87 -9.49
C ASP A 41 -12.44 -14.65 -8.33
N ASP A 42 -12.90 -13.39 -8.19
CA ASP A 42 -13.87 -12.96 -7.19
C ASP A 42 -13.38 -13.06 -5.74
N LYS A 43 -12.07 -13.25 -5.54
CA LYS A 43 -11.43 -13.25 -4.23
C LYS A 43 -10.46 -12.08 -4.13
N ILE A 44 -10.39 -11.48 -2.95
CA ILE A 44 -9.46 -10.40 -2.69
C ILE A 44 -8.23 -10.97 -2.01
N ILE A 45 -7.07 -10.76 -2.65
CA ILE A 45 -5.77 -11.21 -2.16
C ILE A 45 -4.99 -10.01 -1.66
N ARG A 46 -4.45 -10.10 -0.45
CA ARG A 46 -3.63 -9.06 0.15
C ARG A 46 -2.16 -9.30 -0.18
N THR A 47 -1.47 -8.24 -0.63
CA THR A 47 -0.03 -8.28 -0.87
C THR A 47 0.73 -7.88 0.40
N PRO A 48 2.08 -8.00 0.44
CA PRO A 48 2.86 -7.49 1.57
C PRO A 48 2.63 -5.99 1.84
N LEU A 49 2.45 -5.15 0.81
CA LEU A 49 2.11 -3.74 1.02
C LEU A 49 0.80 -3.60 1.80
N GLY A 50 -0.21 -4.38 1.45
CA GLY A 50 -1.49 -4.36 2.15
C GLY A 50 -1.43 -5.03 3.52
N GLY A 51 -0.50 -5.98 3.70
CA GLY A 51 -0.37 -6.73 4.96
C GLY A 51 0.30 -5.96 6.07
N PHE A 52 1.20 -5.04 5.74
CA PHE A 52 1.99 -4.31 6.73
C PHE A 52 1.66 -2.83 6.84
N ILE A 53 0.73 -2.31 6.05
CA ILE A 53 0.33 -0.90 6.13
C ILE A 53 -0.53 -0.68 7.37
N ASN A 54 -0.18 0.29 8.19
CA ASN A 54 -0.91 0.62 9.40
C ASN A 54 -1.90 1.77 9.20
N HIS A 55 -2.87 1.86 10.09
CA HIS A 55 -3.88 2.90 10.08
C HIS A 55 -3.38 4.17 10.76
N SER A 56 -3.78 5.33 10.22
CA SER A 56 -3.64 6.62 10.87
C SER A 56 -4.85 7.49 10.52
N ASN A 57 -5.25 8.35 11.45
CA ASN A 57 -6.26 9.36 11.18
C ASN A 57 -5.70 10.55 10.38
N THR A 58 -4.36 10.64 10.30
CA THR A 58 -3.65 11.63 9.50
C THR A 58 -2.70 10.91 8.53
N PRO A 59 -3.25 10.12 7.60
CA PRO A 59 -2.41 9.25 6.76
C PRO A 59 -1.63 10.05 5.72
N ASN A 60 -0.47 9.51 5.32
CA ASN A 60 0.34 10.07 4.24
C ASN A 60 0.16 9.34 2.91
N CYS A 61 -0.63 8.28 2.89
CA CYS A 61 -0.93 7.51 1.69
C CYS A 61 -2.43 7.27 1.56
N MET A 62 -2.84 6.85 0.38
CA MET A 62 -4.21 6.45 0.09
C MET A 62 -4.20 5.18 -0.76
N LYS A 63 -5.27 4.42 -0.71
CA LYS A 63 -5.49 3.27 -1.57
C LYS A 63 -6.45 3.67 -2.69
N LEU A 64 -6.00 3.53 -3.94
CA LEU A 64 -6.81 3.86 -5.11
C LEU A 64 -7.17 2.58 -5.85
N ARG A 65 -8.48 2.40 -6.08
CA ARG A 65 -8.97 1.26 -6.83
C ARG A 65 -8.78 1.50 -8.32
N GLN A 66 -8.30 0.47 -9.02
CA GLN A 66 -8.12 0.50 -10.46
C GLN A 66 -8.74 -0.75 -11.08
N PHE A 67 -9.56 -0.56 -12.11
CA PHE A 67 -10.03 -1.67 -12.94
C PHE A 67 -8.89 -2.12 -13.85
N VAL A 68 -8.67 -3.43 -13.94
CA VAL A 68 -7.58 -3.98 -14.74
C VAL A 68 -8.11 -4.56 -16.04
N SER A 69 -8.92 -5.63 -16.00
CA SER A 69 -9.43 -6.26 -17.20
C SER A 69 -10.50 -7.29 -16.87
N LEU A 70 -11.51 -7.39 -17.76
CA LEU A 70 -12.49 -8.47 -17.70
C LEU A 70 -11.95 -9.78 -18.26
N ARG A 71 -10.88 -9.72 -19.06
CA ARG A 71 -10.32 -10.90 -19.71
C ARG A 71 -9.30 -11.64 -18.88
N LEU A 72 -8.70 -10.94 -17.90
CA LEU A 72 -7.68 -11.52 -17.04
C LEU A 72 -8.32 -11.97 -15.73
N SER A 73 -7.63 -12.88 -15.04
CA SER A 73 -8.06 -13.32 -13.71
C SER A 73 -8.06 -12.14 -12.73
N VAL A 74 -7.12 -11.20 -12.88
CA VAL A 74 -7.07 -10.00 -12.07
C VAL A 74 -8.04 -8.97 -12.65
N LYS A 75 -9.13 -8.68 -11.95
CA LYS A 75 -10.16 -7.74 -12.41
C LYS A 75 -9.96 -6.35 -11.85
N LYS A 76 -9.59 -6.24 -10.60
CA LYS A 76 -9.37 -4.97 -9.91
C LYS A 76 -8.11 -5.05 -9.06
N LYS A 77 -7.52 -3.90 -8.81
CA LYS A 77 -6.44 -3.79 -7.84
C LYS A 77 -6.58 -2.48 -7.07
N TRP A 78 -6.03 -2.46 -5.88
CA TRP A 78 -5.97 -1.26 -5.05
C TRP A 78 -4.50 -0.90 -4.90
N ASN A 79 -4.13 0.27 -5.40
CA ASN A 79 -2.75 0.75 -5.37
C ASN A 79 -2.53 1.66 -4.17
N LEU A 80 -1.36 1.54 -3.56
CA LEU A 80 -0.91 2.44 -2.51
C LEU A 80 -0.25 3.64 -3.17
N VAL A 81 -0.77 4.83 -2.91
CA VAL A 81 -0.28 6.07 -3.53
C VAL A 81 0.03 7.09 -2.45
N ALA A 82 1.21 7.70 -2.53
CA ALA A 82 1.57 8.77 -1.62
C ALA A 82 0.70 10.01 -1.89
N LYS A 83 0.09 10.58 -0.85
CA LYS A 83 -0.76 11.77 -1.00
C LYS A 83 -0.04 13.06 -0.62
N GLN A 84 1.18 12.96 -0.13
CA GLN A 84 2.02 14.09 0.28
C GLN A 84 3.48 13.66 0.22
N ASP A 85 4.39 14.60 0.45
CA ASP A 85 5.81 14.27 0.59
C ASP A 85 6.02 13.36 1.80
N ILE A 86 6.80 12.31 1.61
CA ILE A 86 7.16 11.38 2.68
C ILE A 86 8.67 11.38 2.77
N LYS A 87 9.20 11.62 3.97
CA LYS A 87 10.64 11.65 4.20
C LYS A 87 11.17 10.25 4.48
N LYS A 88 12.43 10.02 4.14
CA LYS A 88 13.11 8.79 4.53
C LYS A 88 12.96 8.57 6.04
N GLY A 89 12.54 7.39 6.42
CA GLY A 89 12.32 7.02 7.82
C GLY A 89 10.89 7.19 8.32
N ASP A 90 10.03 7.88 7.56
CA ASP A 90 8.62 8.03 7.94
C ASP A 90 7.86 6.73 7.70
N GLU A 91 6.95 6.43 8.60
CA GLU A 91 6.05 5.29 8.40
C GLU A 91 4.95 5.67 7.41
N LEU A 92 4.69 4.78 6.43
CA LEU A 92 3.59 4.92 5.51
C LEU A 92 2.31 4.44 6.17
N THR A 93 1.25 5.25 6.07
CA THR A 93 -0.03 4.95 6.71
C THR A 93 -1.18 5.26 5.77
N VAL A 94 -2.30 4.58 6.00
CA VAL A 94 -3.57 4.85 5.32
C VAL A 94 -4.67 4.95 6.35
N ARG A 95 -5.80 5.51 5.96
CA ARG A 95 -6.99 5.46 6.80
C ARG A 95 -7.75 4.17 6.46
N TYR A 96 -7.95 3.32 7.46
CA TYR A 96 -8.81 2.15 7.29
C TYR A 96 -10.25 2.63 7.19
N THR A 97 -11.03 1.97 6.33
CA THR A 97 -12.45 2.23 6.18
C THR A 97 -13.25 1.08 6.78
N PHE A 98 -14.58 1.22 6.83
CA PHE A 98 -15.45 0.12 7.26
C PHE A 98 -15.34 -1.08 6.35
N TYR A 99 -14.97 -0.86 5.10
CA TYR A 99 -14.67 -1.95 4.18
C TYR A 99 -13.27 -2.43 4.46
N LYS A 100 -13.03 -3.71 4.24
CA LYS A 100 -11.74 -4.33 4.57
C LYS A 100 -10.57 -3.86 3.70
N ILE A 101 -10.86 -3.03 2.74
CA ILE A 101 -9.85 -2.56 1.79
C ILE A 101 -9.73 -1.06 1.87
#